data_e3f8c144dbef71908c2ea195962958af
#
_entry.id   e3f8c144dbef71908c2ea195962958af
#
_cell.length_a   1.000
_cell.length_b   1.000
_cell.length_c   1.000
_cell.angle_alpha   90.00
_cell.angle_beta   90.00
_cell.angle_gamma   90.00
#
_symmetry.space_group_name_H-M   'P 1'
#
loop_
_entity.id
_entity.type
_entity.pdbx_description
1 polymer ?
#
loop_
_entity_poly.entity_id
_entity_poly.type
_entity_poly.pdbx_seq_one_letter_code
_entity_poly.pdbx_strand_id
1 'polypeptide(L)'
;MNAVDDPCMIKVTVTLYPPLRENRFSKAAVDIDPPATVGSLLQHLDIKATDIESVYVDGREGTLTQTLNDGERVVFLPLIGGG
;
A
#
# COMPACT_ATOMS: atom_id res chain seq x y z
N MET A 1 25.36 5.75 -16.44
CA MET A 1 24.81 5.84 -16.23
C MET A 1 24.14 5.60 -15.75
N ASN A 2 23.95 5.63 -15.77
CA ASN A 2 23.23 5.59 -15.30
C ASN A 2 22.42 5.37 -14.91
N ALA A 3 22.23 5.21 -14.91
CA ALA A 3 21.39 5.17 -14.64
C ALA A 3 20.77 4.92 -14.19
N VAL A 4 20.60 4.91 -14.15
CA VAL A 4 19.95 4.85 -13.81
C VAL A 4 19.35 4.72 -13.30
N ASP A 5 19.17 4.81 -13.22
CA ASP A 5 18.56 4.88 -12.81
C ASP A 5 17.64 4.74 -12.53
N ASP A 6 17.20 4.48 -12.47
CA ASP A 6 16.25 4.49 -12.34
C ASP A 6 15.48 4.51 -11.99
N PRO A 7 15.78 4.60 -11.85
CA PRO A 7 14.76 4.98 -11.07
C PRO A 7 13.43 4.94 -11.45
N CYS A 8 12.93 4.28 -11.39
CA CYS A 8 11.58 4.04 -11.71
C CYS A 8 10.74 3.68 -10.52
N MET A 9 11.26 3.93 -9.34
CA MET A 9 10.44 3.72 -8.14
C MET A 9 9.29 4.70 -8.12
N ILE A 10 8.12 4.23 -7.72
CA ILE A 10 7.01 5.13 -7.44
C ILE A 10 6.90 5.31 -5.94
N LYS A 11 6.35 6.44 -5.54
CA LYS A 11 6.15 6.76 -4.13
C LYS A 11 4.67 6.89 -3.87
N VAL A 12 4.17 6.14 -2.90
CA VAL A 12 2.78 6.22 -2.49
C VAL A 12 2.73 6.53 -1.01
N THR A 13 1.70 7.24 -0.59
CA THR A 13 1.48 7.52 0.83
C THR A 13 0.53 6.47 1.35
N VAL A 14 0.96 5.74 2.36
CA VAL A 14 0.19 4.64 2.92
C VAL A 14 -0.28 5.00 4.32
N THR A 15 -1.56 4.83 4.57
CA THR A 15 -2.15 5.02 5.88
C THR A 15 -2.67 3.69 6.41
N LEU A 16 -2.29 3.37 7.63
CA LEU A 16 -2.69 2.13 8.29
C LEU A 16 -3.44 2.46 9.57
N TYR A 17 -4.49 1.71 9.84
CA TYR A 17 -5.26 1.84 11.09
C TYR A 17 -4.98 0.63 11.98
N PRO A 18 -5.20 0.77 13.31
CA PRO A 18 -5.00 -0.36 14.19
C PRO A 18 -5.93 -1.52 13.83
N PRO A 19 -5.49 -2.76 13.93
CA PRO A 19 -4.17 -3.17 14.43
C PRO A 19 -3.08 -3.22 13.35
N LEU A 20 -3.37 -2.83 12.11
CA LEU A 20 -2.41 -2.96 11.02
C LEU A 20 -1.13 -2.16 11.25
N ARG A 21 -1.26 -1.04 11.96
CA ARG A 21 -0.11 -0.16 12.17
C ARG A 21 0.83 -0.63 13.25
N GLU A 22 0.49 -1.68 13.97
CA GLU A 22 1.35 -2.19 15.04
C GLU A 22 2.66 -2.67 14.48
N ASN A 23 3.76 -2.24 15.09
CA ASN A 23 5.12 -2.54 14.64
C ASN A 23 5.39 -2.02 13.22
N ARG A 24 4.61 -1.08 12.78
CA ARG A 24 4.77 -0.44 11.49
C ARG A 24 4.67 1.06 11.68
N PHE A 25 3.89 1.70 10.85
CA PHE A 25 3.68 3.14 10.89
C PHE A 25 2.19 3.41 10.78
N SER A 26 1.75 4.60 11.19
CA SER A 26 0.37 4.99 10.94
C SER A 26 0.21 5.62 9.57
N LYS A 27 1.22 6.36 9.12
CA LYS A 27 1.21 6.99 7.81
C LYS A 27 2.64 7.23 7.38
N ALA A 28 2.97 6.82 6.17
CA ALA A 28 4.32 7.00 5.65
C ALA A 28 4.32 6.99 4.13
N ALA A 29 5.34 7.62 3.58
CA ALA A 29 5.61 7.51 2.15
C ALA A 29 6.41 6.24 1.92
N VAL A 30 6.00 5.44 0.96
CA VAL A 30 6.63 4.16 0.67
C VAL A 30 7.05 4.15 -0.79
N ASP A 31 8.30 3.78 -1.02
CA ASP A 31 8.82 3.61 -2.38
C ASP A 31 8.66 2.16 -2.78
N ILE A 32 8.17 1.92 -3.98
CA ILE A 32 7.93 0.58 -4.45
C ILE A 32 8.22 0.49 -5.95
N ASP A 33 8.75 -0.64 -6.38
CA ASP A 33 9.09 -0.90 -7.78
C ASP A 33 7.85 -1.08 -8.63
N PRO A 34 7.74 -0.37 -9.75
CA PRO A 34 6.66 -0.64 -10.70
C PRO A 34 7.02 -1.86 -11.55
N PRO A 35 6.04 -2.54 -12.11
CA PRO A 35 4.62 -2.28 -11.91
C PRO A 35 4.18 -2.71 -10.51
N ALA A 36 3.47 -1.83 -9.85
CA ALA A 36 3.04 -2.08 -8.48
C ALA A 36 1.53 -2.17 -8.42
N THR A 37 1.05 -3.13 -7.65
CA THR A 37 -0.38 -3.26 -7.39
C THR A 37 -0.60 -3.12 -5.89
N VAL A 38 -1.87 -2.98 -5.51
CA VAL A 38 -2.22 -2.97 -4.09
C VAL A 38 -1.69 -4.23 -3.41
N GLY A 39 -1.84 -5.38 -4.08
CA GLY A 39 -1.34 -6.64 -3.52
C GLY A 39 0.17 -6.65 -3.34
N SER A 40 0.91 -6.11 -4.30
CA SER A 40 2.36 -6.06 -4.16
C SER A 40 2.78 -5.11 -3.05
N LEU A 41 2.02 -4.03 -2.85
CA LEU A 41 2.28 -3.13 -1.73
C LEU A 41 2.08 -3.84 -0.41
N LEU A 42 1.02 -4.63 -0.28
CA LEU A 42 0.80 -5.41 0.94
C LEU A 42 1.95 -6.36 1.21
N GLN A 43 2.47 -7.01 0.17
CA GLN A 43 3.62 -7.89 0.34
C GLN A 43 4.85 -7.11 0.79
N HIS A 44 5.04 -5.94 0.22
CA HIS A 44 6.16 -5.09 0.60
C HIS A 44 6.08 -4.69 2.07
N LEU A 45 4.88 -4.48 2.57
CA LEU A 45 4.65 -4.07 3.96
C LEU A 45 4.51 -5.27 4.90
N ASP A 46 4.57 -6.49 4.36
CA ASP A 46 4.41 -7.71 5.14
C ASP A 46 3.05 -7.75 5.83
N ILE A 47 2.01 -7.39 5.09
CA ILE A 47 0.64 -7.43 5.56
C ILE A 47 -0.11 -8.46 4.74
N LYS A 48 -0.85 -9.32 5.44
CA LYS A 48 -1.63 -10.34 4.76
C LYS A 48 -2.90 -9.74 4.19
N ALA A 49 -3.22 -10.10 2.95
CA ALA A 49 -4.43 -9.60 2.32
C ALA A 49 -5.68 -10.00 3.11
N THR A 50 -5.62 -11.13 3.80
CA THR A 50 -6.75 -11.60 4.60
C THR A 50 -7.00 -10.73 5.83
N ASP A 51 -6.05 -9.88 6.19
CA ASP A 51 -6.22 -8.97 7.33
C ASP A 51 -6.82 -7.64 6.91
N ILE A 52 -7.09 -7.46 5.62
CA ILE A 52 -7.58 -6.21 5.07
C ILE A 52 -9.04 -6.37 4.67
N GLU A 53 -9.88 -5.48 5.16
CA GLU A 53 -11.28 -5.45 4.72
C GLU A 53 -11.43 -4.66 3.44
N SER A 54 -10.81 -3.50 3.38
CA SER A 54 -10.96 -2.59 2.26
C SER A 54 -9.67 -1.84 2.02
N VAL A 55 -9.50 -1.42 0.78
CA VAL A 55 -8.41 -0.52 0.42
C VAL A 55 -9.00 0.65 -0.35
N TYR A 56 -8.51 1.84 -0.07
CA TYR A 56 -8.91 3.04 -0.81
C TYR A 56 -7.68 3.65 -1.44
N VAL A 57 -7.79 3.97 -2.72
CA VAL A 57 -6.74 4.64 -3.47
C VAL A 57 -7.27 5.99 -3.90
N ASP A 58 -6.64 7.05 -3.40
CA ASP A 58 -7.07 8.44 -3.66
C ASP A 58 -8.55 8.65 -3.34
N GLY A 59 -9.01 8.01 -2.26
CA GLY A 59 -10.37 8.20 -1.79
C GLY A 59 -11.41 7.31 -2.45
N ARG A 60 -10.99 6.43 -3.34
CA ARG A 60 -11.91 5.51 -4.01
C ARG A 60 -11.57 4.08 -3.62
N GLU A 61 -12.60 3.30 -3.40
CA GLU A 61 -12.39 1.90 -3.08
C GLU A 61 -11.68 1.20 -4.23
N GLY A 62 -10.64 0.45 -3.90
CA GLY A 62 -9.84 -0.25 -4.90
C GLY A 62 -9.87 -1.75 -4.72
N THR A 63 -9.06 -2.42 -5.52
CA THR A 63 -8.94 -3.87 -5.46
C THR A 63 -7.48 -4.25 -5.27
N LEU A 64 -7.24 -5.51 -4.91
CA LEU A 64 -5.88 -6.00 -4.72
C LEU A 64 -5.08 -6.02 -6.00
N THR A 65 -5.74 -6.13 -7.13
CA THR A 65 -5.07 -6.19 -8.44
C THR A 65 -4.93 -4.82 -9.08
N GLN A 66 -5.43 -3.79 -8.45
CA GLN A 66 -5.37 -2.44 -9.00
C GLN A 66 -3.93 -1.95 -9.07
N THR A 67 -3.56 -1.37 -10.20
CA THR A 67 -2.23 -0.80 -10.37
C THR A 67 -2.12 0.51 -9.62
N LEU A 68 -0.98 0.69 -8.97
CA LEU A 68 -0.68 1.93 -8.25
C LEU A 68 0.23 2.81 -9.09
N ASN A 69 0.03 4.11 -8.97
CA ASN A 69 0.82 5.11 -9.67
C ASN A 69 1.51 6.03 -8.68
N ASP A 70 2.58 6.66 -9.15
CA ASP A 70 3.34 7.58 -8.31
C ASP A 70 2.43 8.69 -7.78
N GLY A 71 2.57 8.98 -6.50
CA GLY A 71 1.84 10.07 -5.87
C GLY A 71 0.48 9.68 -5.32
N GLU A 72 0.06 8.46 -5.50
CA GLU A 72 -1.26 8.05 -4.98
C GLU A 72 -1.23 7.85 -3.48
N ARG A 73 -2.40 7.99 -2.88
CA ARG A 73 -2.60 7.74 -1.45
C ARG A 73 -3.36 6.46 -1.30
N VAL A 74 -2.84 5.58 -0.45
CA VAL A 74 -3.43 4.27 -0.23
C VAL A 74 -3.78 4.14 1.24
N VAL A 75 -5.03 3.79 1.52
CA VAL A 75 -5.52 3.59 2.88
C VAL A 75 -5.98 2.15 3.00
N PHE A 76 -5.43 1.44 3.97
CA PHE A 76 -5.86 0.08 4.27
C PHE A 76 -6.71 0.07 5.52
N LEU A 77 -7.90 -0.51 5.41
CA LEU A 77 -8.80 -0.69 6.55
C LEU A 77 -8.73 -2.14 7.00
N PRO A 78 -8.50 -2.38 8.28
CA PRO A 78 -8.34 -3.73 8.78
C PRO A 78 -9.67 -4.45 8.86
N LEU A 79 -9.59 -5.77 8.72
CA LEU A 79 -10.74 -6.62 9.00
C LEU A 79 -10.83 -6.78 10.50
N ILE A 80 -11.86 -6.23 11.07
CA ILE A 80 -12.04 -6.21 12.51
C ILE A 80 -13.23 -7.06 12.91
N GLY A 81 -13.09 -7.66 14.03
CA GLY A 81 -14.20 -8.25 14.64
C GLY A 81 -14.54 -9.58 14.22
N GLY A 82 -14.11 -9.94 13.44
CA GLY A 82 -14.41 -11.17 13.17
C GLY A 82 -15.41 -11.76 14.07
N GLY A 83 -16.00 -11.45 14.50
CA GLY A 83 -17.13 -12.06 15.27
C GLY A 83 -16.92 -13.47 15.46
#